data_411e7e51a357c84e962d08fa410b43ae
#
_entry.id   411e7e51a357c84e962d08fa410b43ae
#
_cell.length_a   1.000
_cell.length_b   1.000
_cell.length_c   1.000
_cell.angle_alpha   90.00
_cell.angle_beta   90.00
_cell.angle_gamma   90.00
#
_symmetry.space_group_name_H-M   'P 1'
#
loop_
_entity.id
_entity.type
_entity.pdbx_description
1 polymer ?
#
loop_
_entity_poly.entity_id
_entity_poly.type
_entity_poly.pdbx_seq_one_letter_code
_entity_poly.pdbx_strand_id
1 'polypeptide(L)'
;LAAGLGGHLDDGQLVAKVNYYGAVELLDGLKDTLARSKARVTVISSNSAQMGADPNGDLAKAFLDGTEEEAMALIGDNHAALIYGMSKHAVARAVRRRAAEWGALGIQLNAIAPGMTETPLFRGAAEHPTIGKSVESIPIPQDRVETADEMAGVIEFMLSDAAAYMQGSIIYVDGGTDAQLRPDAF
;
A
#
# COMPACT_ATOMS: atom_id res chain seq x y z
N LEU A 1 2.91 6.42 7.63
CA LEU A 1 3.50 6.87 6.38
C LEU A 1 2.44 6.80 5.27
N ALA A 2 1.96 7.96 4.81
CA ALA A 2 0.77 8.08 3.97
C ALA A 2 1.00 8.81 2.63
N ALA A 3 2.23 9.21 2.31
CA ALA A 3 2.52 9.83 1.01
C ALA A 3 2.31 8.81 -0.13
N GLY A 4 1.70 9.25 -1.22
CA GLY A 4 1.49 8.38 -2.38
C GLY A 4 0.82 9.09 -3.55
N LEU A 5 1.05 8.56 -4.73
CA LEU A 5 0.48 9.01 -6.00
C LEU A 5 -0.51 7.96 -6.50
N GLY A 6 -1.57 8.40 -7.17
CA GLY A 6 -2.60 7.53 -7.75
C GLY A 6 -2.21 6.93 -9.10
N GLY A 7 -2.82 5.82 -9.45
CA GLY A 7 -2.62 5.16 -10.74
C GLY A 7 -3.29 5.87 -11.95
N HIS A 8 -3.93 7.01 -11.71
CA HIS A 8 -4.51 7.87 -12.75
C HIS A 8 -3.51 8.87 -13.36
N LEU A 9 -2.28 8.90 -12.83
CA LEU A 9 -1.19 9.69 -13.44
C LEU A 9 -0.62 8.93 -14.65
N ASP A 10 -0.05 9.67 -15.60
CA ASP A 10 0.52 9.08 -16.83
C ASP A 10 1.93 8.52 -16.62
N ASP A 11 2.59 8.86 -15.50
CA ASP A 11 3.99 8.50 -15.22
C ASP A 11 4.08 7.35 -14.20
N GLY A 12 4.17 6.12 -14.70
CA GLY A 12 4.33 4.91 -13.86
C GLY A 12 5.64 4.88 -13.09
N GLN A 13 6.73 5.42 -13.64
CA GLN A 13 8.02 5.46 -12.95
C GLN A 13 7.95 6.42 -11.75
N LEU A 14 7.33 7.58 -11.90
CA LEU A 14 7.12 8.52 -10.79
C LEU A 14 6.23 7.89 -9.70
N VAL A 15 5.16 7.17 -10.09
CA VAL A 15 4.31 6.44 -9.14
C VAL A 15 5.14 5.41 -8.35
N ALA A 16 6.00 4.65 -9.00
CA ALA A 16 6.87 3.68 -8.33
C ALA A 16 7.88 4.35 -7.39
N LYS A 17 8.54 5.43 -7.84
CA LYS A 17 9.51 6.17 -7.04
C LYS A 17 8.89 6.70 -5.75
N VAL A 18 7.73 7.33 -5.83
CA VAL A 18 7.08 7.90 -4.64
C VAL A 18 6.48 6.81 -3.76
N ASN A 19 5.74 5.87 -4.34
CA ASN A 19 4.95 4.92 -3.57
C ASN A 19 5.78 3.81 -2.92
N TYR A 20 6.83 3.34 -3.58
CA TYR A 20 7.68 2.27 -3.07
C TYR A 20 9.02 2.78 -2.56
N TYR A 21 9.88 3.33 -3.43
CA TYR A 21 11.24 3.72 -3.04
C TYR A 21 11.23 4.80 -1.98
N GLY A 22 10.48 5.88 -2.15
CA GLY A 22 10.37 6.93 -1.14
C GLY A 22 9.81 6.43 0.20
N ALA A 23 8.87 5.47 0.18
CA ALA A 23 8.35 4.86 1.40
C ALA A 23 9.40 4.00 2.11
N VAL A 24 10.12 3.14 1.37
CA VAL A 24 11.12 2.23 1.93
C VAL A 24 12.35 2.96 2.41
N GLU A 25 12.86 3.92 1.62
CA GLU A 25 14.01 4.74 1.99
C GLU A 25 13.74 5.55 3.27
N LEU A 26 12.53 6.12 3.38
CA LEU A 26 12.14 6.86 4.59
C LEU A 26 12.05 5.93 5.81
N LEU A 27 11.46 4.74 5.66
CA LEU A 27 11.41 3.75 6.72
C LEU A 27 12.82 3.38 7.19
N ASP A 28 13.68 2.97 6.27
CA ASP A 28 15.03 2.50 6.59
C ASP A 28 15.91 3.65 7.14
N GLY A 29 15.76 4.86 6.60
CA GLY A 29 16.48 6.04 7.08
C GLY A 29 16.06 6.50 8.48
N LEU A 30 14.84 6.20 8.90
CA LEU A 30 14.34 6.54 10.25
C LEU A 30 14.50 5.40 11.27
N LYS A 31 14.96 4.20 10.86
CA LYS A 31 14.98 2.99 11.68
C LYS A 31 15.58 3.20 13.07
N ASP A 32 16.75 3.80 13.16
CA ASP A 32 17.42 4.03 14.45
C ASP A 32 16.64 4.99 15.36
N THR A 33 16.01 6.00 14.80
CA THR A 33 15.18 6.95 15.54
C THR A 33 13.91 6.29 16.05
N LEU A 34 13.27 5.48 15.21
CA LEU A 34 12.08 4.71 15.55
C LEU A 34 12.38 3.65 16.63
N ALA A 35 13.55 3.00 16.57
CA ALA A 35 14.00 2.05 17.58
C ALA A 35 14.22 2.69 18.94
N ARG A 36 14.87 3.87 18.98
CA ARG A 36 15.08 4.61 20.24
C ARG A 36 13.78 5.00 20.94
N SER A 37 12.75 5.32 20.17
CA SER A 37 11.43 5.71 20.70
C SER A 37 10.45 4.54 20.86
N LYS A 38 10.84 3.31 20.45
CA LYS A 38 9.95 2.15 20.38
C LYS A 38 8.64 2.49 19.65
N ALA A 39 8.81 3.10 18.48
CA ALA A 39 7.73 3.73 17.75
C ALA A 39 6.72 2.72 17.19
N ARG A 40 5.50 3.18 17.01
CA ARG A 40 4.48 2.53 16.20
C ARG A 40 4.44 3.17 14.83
N VAL A 41 4.48 2.34 13.80
CA VAL A 41 4.52 2.76 12.40
C VAL A 41 3.40 2.07 11.63
N THR A 42 2.57 2.86 10.98
CA THR A 42 1.55 2.38 10.06
C THR A 42 1.85 2.91 8.66
N VAL A 43 1.93 2.01 7.70
CA VAL A 43 2.20 2.32 6.29
C VAL A 43 0.93 2.13 5.49
N ILE A 44 0.64 3.05 4.56
CA ILE A 44 -0.54 2.96 3.71
C ILE A 44 -0.21 2.20 2.42
N SER A 45 -0.72 0.96 2.33
CA SER A 45 -0.76 0.16 1.10
C SER A 45 -2.02 0.49 0.29
N SER A 46 -2.71 -0.51 -0.22
CA SER A 46 -4.02 -0.43 -0.91
C SER A 46 -4.58 -1.83 -1.08
N ASN A 47 -5.88 -2.00 -1.17
CA ASN A 47 -6.48 -3.27 -1.61
C ASN A 47 -6.11 -3.61 -3.07
N SER A 48 -5.81 -2.61 -3.92
CA SER A 48 -5.30 -2.81 -5.28
C SER A 48 -3.96 -3.57 -5.33
N ALA A 49 -3.23 -3.66 -4.22
CA ALA A 49 -2.04 -4.49 -4.06
C ALA A 49 -2.29 -5.98 -4.36
N GLN A 50 -3.53 -6.42 -4.30
CA GLN A 50 -3.94 -7.80 -4.58
C GLN A 50 -4.69 -7.95 -5.91
N MET A 51 -4.98 -6.82 -6.61
CA MET A 51 -5.73 -6.81 -7.86
C MET A 51 -4.79 -6.81 -9.06
N GLY A 52 -4.63 -7.96 -9.72
CA GLY A 52 -3.83 -8.05 -10.95
C GLY A 52 -2.31 -7.95 -10.78
N ALA A 53 -1.80 -7.86 -9.57
CA ALA A 53 -0.36 -7.93 -9.34
C ALA A 53 0.12 -9.38 -9.49
N ASP A 54 1.19 -9.58 -10.27
CA ASP A 54 1.93 -10.84 -10.22
C ASP A 54 2.94 -10.77 -9.05
N PRO A 55 2.63 -11.44 -7.91
CA PRO A 55 3.47 -11.33 -6.72
C PRO A 55 4.85 -11.97 -6.88
N ASN A 56 5.03 -12.79 -7.90
CA ASN A 56 6.28 -13.50 -8.19
C ASN A 56 6.92 -13.08 -9.52
N GLY A 57 6.31 -12.11 -10.20
CA GLY A 57 6.81 -11.57 -11.47
C GLY A 57 8.11 -10.78 -11.30
N ASP A 58 8.75 -10.49 -12.43
CA ASP A 58 10.06 -9.83 -12.43
C ASP A 58 10.03 -8.44 -11.83
N LEU A 59 8.95 -7.67 -12.05
CA LEU A 59 8.80 -6.35 -11.46
C LEU A 59 8.67 -6.42 -9.92
N ALA A 60 7.93 -7.40 -9.39
CA ALA A 60 7.84 -7.59 -7.94
C ALA A 60 9.21 -7.96 -7.34
N LYS A 61 9.99 -8.80 -8.02
CA LYS A 61 11.37 -9.13 -7.62
C LYS A 61 12.28 -7.90 -7.68
N ALA A 62 12.20 -7.11 -8.76
CA ALA A 62 13.00 -5.90 -8.89
C ALA A 62 12.73 -4.89 -7.77
N PHE A 63 11.46 -4.68 -7.39
CA PHE A 63 11.13 -3.85 -6.23
C PHE A 63 11.72 -4.36 -4.91
N LEU A 64 11.65 -5.66 -4.67
CA LEU A 64 11.92 -6.23 -3.35
C LEU A 64 13.37 -6.68 -3.15
N ASP A 65 14.05 -7.09 -4.21
CA ASP A 65 15.36 -7.75 -4.17
C ASP A 65 16.37 -7.13 -5.16
N GLY A 66 15.90 -6.31 -6.11
CA GLY A 66 16.70 -5.66 -7.12
C GLY A 66 17.03 -4.20 -6.82
N THR A 67 17.45 -3.49 -7.85
CA THR A 67 17.75 -2.05 -7.81
C THR A 67 16.59 -1.21 -8.35
N GLU A 68 16.59 0.08 -8.01
CA GLU A 68 15.63 1.03 -8.61
C GLU A 68 15.78 1.07 -10.14
N GLU A 69 17.00 1.04 -10.67
CA GLU A 69 17.26 1.06 -12.11
C GLU A 69 16.62 -0.15 -12.83
N GLU A 70 16.79 -1.35 -12.27
CA GLU A 70 16.16 -2.57 -12.81
C GLU A 70 14.63 -2.48 -12.81
N ALA A 71 14.04 -1.98 -11.72
CA ALA A 71 12.60 -1.78 -11.66
C ALA A 71 12.13 -0.72 -12.67
N MET A 72 12.83 0.42 -12.80
CA MET A 72 12.47 1.46 -13.77
C MET A 72 12.57 0.94 -15.22
N ALA A 73 13.55 0.09 -15.53
CA ALA A 73 13.68 -0.53 -16.85
C ALA A 73 12.49 -1.48 -17.14
N LEU A 74 12.04 -2.25 -16.15
CA LEU A 74 10.88 -3.16 -16.29
C LEU A 74 9.54 -2.41 -16.35
N ILE A 75 9.43 -1.26 -15.68
CA ILE A 75 8.24 -0.41 -15.75
C ILE A 75 8.06 0.10 -17.19
N GLY A 76 9.12 0.63 -17.83
CA GLY A 76 9.05 1.15 -19.19
C GLY A 76 7.86 2.07 -19.38
N ASP A 77 7.07 1.81 -20.43
CA ASP A 77 5.85 2.55 -20.78
C ASP A 77 4.55 1.90 -20.23
N ASN A 78 4.67 1.00 -19.23
CA ASN A 78 3.52 0.36 -18.63
C ASN A 78 2.59 1.39 -17.97
N HIS A 79 1.29 1.11 -18.06
CA HIS A 79 0.25 2.00 -17.53
C HIS A 79 0.38 2.17 -16.01
N ALA A 80 0.35 3.42 -15.56
CA ALA A 80 0.56 3.80 -14.16
C ALA A 80 -0.40 3.11 -13.17
N ALA A 81 -1.61 2.74 -13.60
CA ALA A 81 -2.56 1.98 -12.77
C ALA A 81 -2.03 0.59 -12.37
N LEU A 82 -1.36 -0.12 -13.30
CA LEU A 82 -0.69 -1.39 -12.99
C LEU A 82 0.47 -1.16 -12.00
N ILE A 83 1.29 -0.15 -12.27
CA ILE A 83 2.44 0.19 -11.44
C ILE A 83 1.99 0.63 -10.03
N TYR A 84 0.86 1.33 -9.92
CA TYR A 84 0.26 1.66 -8.63
C TYR A 84 -0.02 0.39 -7.81
N GLY A 85 -0.75 -0.57 -8.36
CA GLY A 85 -1.04 -1.84 -7.68
C GLY A 85 0.24 -2.59 -7.29
N MET A 86 1.21 -2.69 -8.22
CA MET A 86 2.50 -3.35 -7.99
C MET A 86 3.33 -2.66 -6.90
N SER A 87 3.40 -1.33 -6.90
CA SER A 87 4.11 -0.56 -5.86
C SER A 87 3.49 -0.74 -4.48
N LYS A 88 2.16 -0.75 -4.39
CA LYS A 88 1.43 -0.99 -3.14
C LYS A 88 1.57 -2.43 -2.64
N HIS A 89 1.63 -3.40 -3.56
CA HIS A 89 1.98 -4.79 -3.23
C HIS A 89 3.40 -4.88 -2.65
N ALA A 90 4.37 -4.26 -3.30
CA ALA A 90 5.75 -4.26 -2.84
C ALA A 90 5.91 -3.60 -1.46
N VAL A 91 5.20 -2.49 -1.21
CA VAL A 91 5.16 -1.82 0.12
C VAL A 91 4.62 -2.78 1.20
N ALA A 92 3.51 -3.47 0.94
CA ALA A 92 2.95 -4.44 1.90
C ALA A 92 3.95 -5.56 2.21
N ARG A 93 4.63 -6.10 1.20
CA ARG A 93 5.67 -7.12 1.39
C ARG A 93 6.91 -6.56 2.10
N ALA A 94 7.31 -5.33 1.83
CA ALA A 94 8.42 -4.67 2.52
C ALA A 94 8.17 -4.52 4.03
N VAL A 95 6.92 -4.19 4.44
CA VAL A 95 6.48 -4.19 5.83
C VAL A 95 6.62 -5.58 6.46
N ARG A 96 6.11 -6.63 5.80
CA ARG A 96 6.19 -8.01 6.31
C ARG A 96 7.64 -8.50 6.44
N ARG A 97 8.49 -8.21 5.46
CA ARG A 97 9.91 -8.61 5.48
C ARG A 97 10.69 -7.97 6.63
N ARG A 98 10.32 -6.75 7.04
CA ARG A 98 10.95 -6.01 8.15
C ARG A 98 10.39 -6.38 9.53
N ALA A 99 9.22 -7.01 9.59
CA ALA A 99 8.46 -7.18 10.83
C ALA A 99 9.25 -7.87 11.95
N ALA A 100 9.98 -8.95 11.64
CA ALA A 100 10.73 -9.71 12.66
C ALA A 100 11.90 -8.88 13.22
N GLU A 101 12.72 -8.31 12.36
CA GLU A 101 13.87 -7.48 12.76
C GLU A 101 13.43 -6.24 13.53
N TRP A 102 12.43 -5.53 13.01
CA TRP A 102 11.94 -4.31 13.62
C TRP A 102 11.24 -4.56 14.96
N GLY A 103 10.50 -5.66 15.06
CA GLY A 103 9.90 -6.10 16.33
C GLY A 103 10.95 -6.38 17.42
N ALA A 104 12.07 -7.01 17.05
CA ALA A 104 13.19 -7.24 17.96
C ALA A 104 13.84 -5.92 18.44
N LEU A 105 13.74 -4.85 17.66
CA LEU A 105 14.19 -3.50 18.03
C LEU A 105 13.13 -2.70 18.83
N GLY A 106 11.95 -3.28 19.06
CA GLY A 106 10.83 -2.63 19.72
C GLY A 106 10.00 -1.71 18.84
N ILE A 107 10.21 -1.74 17.51
CA ILE A 107 9.41 -0.98 16.55
C ILE A 107 8.20 -1.81 16.15
N GLN A 108 7.01 -1.31 16.37
CA GLN A 108 5.77 -1.92 15.86
C GLN A 108 5.52 -1.42 14.43
N LEU A 109 5.58 -2.31 13.45
CA LEU A 109 5.43 -1.97 12.04
C LEU A 109 4.29 -2.77 11.41
N ASN A 110 3.27 -2.08 10.91
CA ASN A 110 2.11 -2.66 10.24
C ASN A 110 1.73 -1.86 8.99
N ALA A 111 0.82 -2.38 8.18
CA ALA A 111 0.24 -1.64 7.07
C ALA A 111 -1.29 -1.73 7.08
N ILE A 112 -1.92 -0.71 6.50
CA ILE A 112 -3.34 -0.69 6.14
C ILE A 112 -3.44 -0.78 4.63
N ALA A 113 -4.40 -1.54 4.14
CA ALA A 113 -4.77 -1.66 2.74
C ALA A 113 -6.18 -1.06 2.54
N PRO A 114 -6.27 0.26 2.32
CA PRO A 114 -7.54 0.93 2.06
C PRO A 114 -8.21 0.43 0.78
N GLY A 115 -9.54 0.44 0.79
CA GLY A 115 -10.37 0.39 -0.40
C GLY A 115 -10.60 1.77 -1.01
N MET A 116 -11.80 1.97 -1.55
CA MET A 116 -12.22 3.27 -2.05
C MET A 116 -12.55 4.20 -0.88
N THR A 117 -11.66 5.16 -0.64
CA THR A 117 -11.80 6.19 0.39
C THR A 117 -12.02 7.53 -0.27
N GLU A 118 -13.01 8.30 0.16
CA GLU A 118 -13.36 9.61 -0.40
C GLU A 118 -12.24 10.62 -0.19
N THR A 119 -11.40 10.76 -1.20
CA THR A 119 -10.20 11.60 -1.21
C THR A 119 -9.98 12.21 -2.60
N PRO A 120 -9.18 13.26 -2.75
CA PRO A 120 -8.80 13.77 -4.07
C PRO A 120 -8.14 12.70 -4.97
N LEU A 121 -7.36 11.78 -4.39
CA LEU A 121 -6.73 10.68 -5.13
C LEU A 121 -7.78 9.72 -5.72
N PHE A 122 -8.79 9.34 -4.93
CA PHE A 122 -9.89 8.48 -5.40
C PHE A 122 -10.72 9.17 -6.48
N ARG A 123 -11.11 10.45 -6.28
CA ARG A 123 -11.85 11.22 -7.27
C ARG A 123 -11.10 11.31 -8.60
N GLY A 124 -9.80 11.62 -8.55
CA GLY A 124 -8.98 11.66 -9.75
C GLY A 124 -8.92 10.33 -10.51
N ALA A 125 -8.94 9.20 -9.79
CA ALA A 125 -8.99 7.88 -10.43
C ALA A 125 -10.38 7.55 -11.01
N ALA A 126 -11.46 7.85 -10.27
CA ALA A 126 -12.84 7.58 -10.69
C ALA A 126 -13.26 8.44 -11.90
N GLU A 127 -12.83 9.69 -11.96
CA GLU A 127 -13.11 10.62 -13.06
C GLU A 127 -12.18 10.43 -14.28
N HIS A 128 -11.15 9.60 -14.17
CA HIS A 128 -10.16 9.42 -15.24
C HIS A 128 -10.78 8.71 -16.45
N PRO A 129 -10.62 9.25 -17.70
CA PRO A 129 -11.30 8.73 -18.88
C PRO A 129 -11.06 7.25 -19.20
N THR A 130 -9.87 6.75 -18.88
CA THR A 130 -9.45 5.38 -19.21
C THR A 130 -9.73 4.40 -18.08
N ILE A 131 -9.36 4.75 -16.84
CA ILE A 131 -9.43 3.82 -15.71
C ILE A 131 -10.70 3.97 -14.87
N GLY A 132 -11.45 5.07 -14.99
CA GLY A 132 -12.63 5.34 -14.17
C GLY A 132 -13.64 4.20 -14.20
N LYS A 133 -13.95 3.65 -15.39
CA LYS A 133 -14.84 2.49 -15.52
C LYS A 133 -14.32 1.23 -14.80
N SER A 134 -13.01 1.02 -14.80
CA SER A 134 -12.40 -0.09 -14.06
C SER A 134 -12.51 0.13 -12.56
N VAL A 135 -12.32 1.36 -12.09
CA VAL A 135 -12.51 1.73 -10.68
C VAL A 135 -13.97 1.51 -10.26
N GLU A 136 -14.94 1.99 -11.04
CA GLU A 136 -16.37 1.79 -10.78
C GLU A 136 -16.81 0.31 -10.77
N SER A 137 -16.11 -0.56 -11.50
CA SER A 137 -16.42 -1.99 -11.58
C SER A 137 -15.91 -2.80 -10.39
N ILE A 138 -15.09 -2.22 -9.52
CA ILE A 138 -14.58 -2.91 -8.33
C ILE A 138 -15.74 -3.08 -7.33
N PRO A 139 -16.04 -4.32 -6.92
CA PRO A 139 -17.15 -4.56 -6.00
C PRO A 139 -16.84 -4.02 -4.60
N ILE A 140 -17.83 -3.40 -3.97
CA ILE A 140 -17.77 -2.99 -2.57
C ILE A 140 -18.97 -3.62 -1.86
N PRO A 141 -18.83 -4.74 -1.15
CA PRO A 141 -19.96 -5.40 -0.47
C PRO A 141 -20.77 -4.50 0.47
N GLN A 142 -20.15 -3.49 1.07
CA GLN A 142 -20.87 -2.50 1.89
C GLN A 142 -21.63 -1.44 1.08
N ASP A 143 -21.57 -1.48 -0.26
CA ASP A 143 -22.29 -0.60 -1.19
C ASP A 143 -22.10 0.90 -0.92
N ARG A 144 -20.91 1.29 -0.49
CA ARG A 144 -20.51 2.69 -0.27
C ARG A 144 -19.00 2.89 -0.28
N VAL A 145 -18.60 4.09 -0.60
CA VAL A 145 -17.22 4.57 -0.42
C VAL A 145 -17.00 4.91 1.06
N GLU A 146 -15.80 4.62 1.57
CA GLU A 146 -15.38 4.97 2.92
C GLU A 146 -15.07 6.47 3.03
N THR A 147 -15.28 7.06 4.19
CA THR A 147 -14.85 8.43 4.47
C THR A 147 -13.40 8.47 4.98
N ALA A 148 -12.72 9.61 4.78
CA ALA A 148 -11.38 9.81 5.32
C ALA A 148 -11.35 9.73 6.86
N ASP A 149 -12.42 10.14 7.54
CA ASP A 149 -12.51 10.08 9.01
C ASP A 149 -12.64 8.63 9.51
N GLU A 150 -13.34 7.75 8.79
CA GLU A 150 -13.40 6.32 9.12
C GLU A 150 -11.99 5.69 9.01
N MET A 151 -11.25 5.99 7.94
CA MET A 151 -9.86 5.56 7.78
C MET A 151 -8.96 6.11 8.89
N ALA A 152 -9.10 7.39 9.26
CA ALA A 152 -8.34 8.00 10.34
C ALA A 152 -8.57 7.29 11.68
N GLY A 153 -9.80 6.86 11.98
CA GLY A 153 -10.12 6.05 13.17
C GLY A 153 -9.37 4.71 13.21
N VAL A 154 -9.25 4.04 12.05
CA VAL A 154 -8.46 2.79 11.98
C VAL A 154 -6.97 3.07 12.17
N ILE A 155 -6.44 4.15 11.60
CA ILE A 155 -5.04 4.55 11.81
C ILE A 155 -4.79 4.87 13.28
N GLU A 156 -5.68 5.60 13.95
CA GLU A 156 -5.60 5.91 15.37
C GLU A 156 -5.57 4.62 16.21
N PHE A 157 -6.46 3.66 15.94
CA PHE A 157 -6.43 2.35 16.58
C PHE A 157 -5.06 1.66 16.39
N MET A 158 -4.55 1.61 15.15
CA MET A 158 -3.27 0.96 14.83
C MET A 158 -2.06 1.60 15.55
N LEU A 159 -2.15 2.87 15.90
CA LEU A 159 -1.12 3.61 16.62
C LEU A 159 -1.34 3.61 18.15
N SER A 160 -2.47 3.07 18.64
CA SER A 160 -2.81 3.03 20.07
C SER A 160 -2.24 1.81 20.79
N ASP A 161 -2.33 1.81 22.13
CA ASP A 161 -1.96 0.67 22.97
C ASP A 161 -2.85 -0.57 22.71
N ALA A 162 -4.08 -0.39 22.22
CA ALA A 162 -4.97 -1.50 21.87
C ALA A 162 -4.39 -2.39 20.76
N ALA A 163 -3.55 -1.84 19.89
CA ALA A 163 -2.88 -2.56 18.81
C ALA A 163 -1.45 -3.03 19.17
N ALA A 164 -1.01 -2.94 20.44
CA ALA A 164 0.39 -3.13 20.84
C ALA A 164 0.99 -4.50 20.48
N TYR A 165 0.17 -5.53 20.27
CA TYR A 165 0.63 -6.89 19.91
C TYR A 165 0.52 -7.19 18.40
N MET A 166 0.20 -6.17 17.57
CA MET A 166 0.14 -6.32 16.12
C MET A 166 1.50 -6.04 15.50
N GLN A 167 2.05 -6.99 14.73
CA GLN A 167 3.36 -6.87 14.10
C GLN A 167 3.35 -7.51 12.72
N GLY A 168 3.72 -6.75 11.69
CA GLY A 168 3.76 -7.21 10.30
C GLY A 168 2.39 -7.46 9.67
N SER A 169 1.33 -7.01 10.30
CA SER A 169 -0.05 -7.19 9.80
C SER A 169 -0.34 -6.28 8.63
N ILE A 170 -1.12 -6.79 7.67
CA ILE A 170 -1.74 -6.01 6.60
C ILE A 170 -3.24 -6.02 6.85
N ILE A 171 -3.81 -4.89 7.21
CA ILE A 171 -5.23 -4.75 7.55
C ILE A 171 -5.99 -4.18 6.37
N TYR A 172 -6.90 -4.98 5.81
CA TYR A 172 -7.81 -4.52 4.76
C TYR A 172 -8.94 -3.70 5.38
N VAL A 173 -9.12 -2.49 4.89
CA VAL A 173 -10.20 -1.57 5.25
C VAL A 173 -10.84 -1.11 3.95
N ASP A 174 -11.70 -1.95 3.37
CA ASP A 174 -12.11 -1.84 1.97
C ASP A 174 -13.57 -2.21 1.71
N GLY A 175 -14.40 -2.22 2.76
CA GLY A 175 -15.80 -2.56 2.65
C GLY A 175 -16.08 -3.99 2.23
N GLY A 176 -15.08 -4.90 2.32
CA GLY A 176 -15.19 -6.32 1.98
C GLY A 176 -14.77 -6.66 0.55
N THR A 177 -14.20 -5.72 -0.18
CA THR A 177 -13.74 -5.91 -1.57
C THR A 177 -12.74 -7.07 -1.67
N ASP A 178 -11.70 -7.08 -0.84
CA ASP A 178 -10.68 -8.13 -0.87
C ASP A 178 -11.27 -9.50 -0.54
N ALA A 179 -12.12 -9.58 0.47
CA ALA A 179 -12.78 -10.82 0.85
C ALA A 179 -13.70 -11.36 -0.25
N GLN A 180 -14.36 -10.50 -1.03
CA GLN A 180 -15.17 -10.90 -2.16
C GLN A 180 -14.35 -11.39 -3.34
N LEU A 181 -13.24 -10.73 -3.65
CA LEU A 181 -12.39 -11.07 -4.80
C LEU A 181 -11.50 -12.28 -4.53
N ARG A 182 -11.13 -12.52 -3.27
CA ARG A 182 -10.21 -13.58 -2.87
C ARG A 182 -10.69 -14.35 -1.63
N PRO A 183 -11.90 -14.96 -1.65
CA PRO A 183 -12.51 -15.56 -0.46
C PRO A 183 -11.69 -16.69 0.17
N ASP A 184 -10.83 -17.33 -0.61
CA ASP A 184 -10.00 -18.46 -0.18
C ASP A 184 -8.53 -18.08 0.07
N ALA A 185 -8.20 -16.77 0.07
CA ALA A 185 -6.85 -16.27 0.28
C ALA A 185 -6.81 -15.19 1.38
N PHE A 186 -5.79 -15.22 2.25
CA PHE A 186 -5.57 -14.26 3.33
C PHE A 186 -4.06 -14.05 3.59
#